data_02ed727057bfc1cb4953b10a81c7c0b8
#
_entry.id   02ed727057bfc1cb4953b10a81c7c0b8
#
_cell.length_a   1.000
_cell.length_b   1.000
_cell.length_c   1.000
_cell.angle_alpha   90.00
_cell.angle_beta   90.00
_cell.angle_gamma   90.00
#
_symmetry.space_group_name_H-M   'P 1'
#
loop_
_entity.id
_entity.type
_entity.pdbx_description
1 polymer ?
#
loop_
_entity_poly.entity_id
_entity_poly.type
_entity_poly.pdbx_seq_one_letter_code
_entity_poly.pdbx_strand_id
1 'polypeptide(L)'
;MLLDSSWEPIFWKHVLSDVPNYYFFILDWKLNKDKTKILLAIEDETIIGLMLIYNERNVHIRGSSEAAKLLMNEVDLEKAEFQVPIEHEAIVLKKYKPSTKHEMILMTLQRGDENLHIRHLIEKLGSSEAEEIADLLGEEFPEWGEFTGDRIRERLKNNVLFLGIKEDEKVVSIGNSRILDFASNIGMVVTRKGYRGRGFAASTVSALLKEILQGSELALIHVLSDNPSAIHVYTKVGFKPYKTYAFIRGERIVEK
;
A
#
# COMPACT_ATOMS: atom_id res chain seq x y z
N MET A 1 -16.98 -11.67 14.12
CA MET A 1 -17.12 -13.00 13.49
C MET A 1 -16.25 -13.10 12.24
N LEU A 2 -15.85 -14.29 11.82
CA LEU A 2 -15.14 -14.51 10.57
C LEU A 2 -16.11 -14.32 9.38
N LEU A 3 -15.62 -13.71 8.28
CA LEU A 3 -16.38 -13.57 7.04
C LEU A 3 -16.66 -14.97 6.44
N ASP A 4 -17.93 -15.26 6.19
CA ASP A 4 -18.41 -16.48 5.54
C ASP A 4 -19.26 -16.14 4.30
N SER A 5 -19.76 -17.17 3.63
CA SER A 5 -20.53 -17.02 2.39
C SER A 5 -21.86 -16.25 2.57
N SER A 6 -22.44 -16.23 3.77
CA SER A 6 -23.70 -15.51 4.05
C SER A 6 -23.48 -14.00 4.13
N TRP A 7 -22.31 -13.58 4.60
CA TRP A 7 -21.93 -12.18 4.73
C TRP A 7 -21.15 -11.63 3.53
N GLU A 8 -20.67 -12.49 2.65
CA GLU A 8 -19.85 -12.05 1.49
C GLU A 8 -20.56 -11.00 0.60
N PRO A 9 -21.87 -11.09 0.30
CA PRO A 9 -22.55 -10.02 -0.47
C PRO A 9 -22.60 -8.67 0.26
N ILE A 10 -22.80 -8.67 1.58
CA ILE A 10 -22.84 -7.46 2.42
C ILE A 10 -21.44 -6.87 2.52
N PHE A 11 -20.42 -7.72 2.70
CA PHE A 11 -19.01 -7.33 2.69
C PHE A 11 -18.64 -6.61 1.38
N TRP A 12 -18.96 -7.20 0.22
CA TRP A 12 -18.67 -6.56 -1.07
C TRP A 12 -19.35 -5.21 -1.21
N LYS A 13 -20.62 -5.11 -0.86
CA LYS A 13 -21.35 -3.84 -0.86
C LYS A 13 -20.67 -2.80 0.02
N HIS A 14 -20.19 -3.21 1.20
CA HIS A 14 -19.53 -2.33 2.15
C HIS A 14 -18.16 -1.84 1.62
N VAL A 15 -17.28 -2.75 1.19
CA VAL A 15 -15.93 -2.36 0.76
C VAL A 15 -15.91 -1.60 -0.57
N LEU A 16 -16.87 -1.86 -1.46
CA LEU A 16 -17.00 -1.14 -2.73
C LEU A 16 -17.60 0.26 -2.56
N SER A 17 -18.19 0.59 -1.41
CA SER A 17 -18.67 1.96 -1.13
C SER A 17 -17.54 2.96 -0.88
N ASP A 18 -16.33 2.48 -0.51
CA ASP A 18 -15.13 3.31 -0.27
C ASP A 18 -13.87 2.55 -0.69
N VAL A 19 -13.71 2.36 -2.01
CA VAL A 19 -12.61 1.58 -2.60
C VAL A 19 -11.22 2.02 -2.10
N PRO A 20 -10.88 3.33 -1.99
CA PRO A 20 -9.58 3.73 -1.48
C PRO A 20 -9.28 3.21 -0.07
N ASN A 21 -10.23 3.35 0.84
CA ASN A 21 -10.08 2.95 2.24
C ASN A 21 -9.97 1.43 2.39
N TYR A 22 -10.70 0.69 1.55
CA TYR A 22 -10.79 -0.76 1.59
C TYR A 22 -9.95 -1.48 0.51
N TYR A 23 -9.03 -0.77 -0.14
CA TYR A 23 -8.22 -1.32 -1.24
C TYR A 23 -7.60 -2.68 -0.92
N PHE A 24 -6.93 -2.82 0.23
CA PHE A 24 -6.29 -4.08 0.62
C PHE A 24 -7.31 -5.19 0.93
N PHE A 25 -8.49 -4.86 1.47
CA PHE A 25 -9.57 -5.83 1.70
C PHE A 25 -10.09 -6.41 0.37
N ILE A 26 -10.28 -5.54 -0.64
CA ILE A 26 -10.71 -5.95 -1.97
C ILE A 26 -9.61 -6.76 -2.65
N LEU A 27 -8.37 -6.26 -2.65
CA LEU A 27 -7.21 -6.90 -3.27
C LEU A 27 -7.00 -8.32 -2.75
N ASP A 28 -6.86 -8.44 -1.43
CA ASP A 28 -6.46 -9.71 -0.83
C ASP A 28 -7.59 -10.72 -0.83
N TRP A 29 -8.86 -10.29 -0.67
CA TRP A 29 -9.99 -11.19 -0.79
C TRP A 29 -10.24 -11.68 -2.23
N LYS A 30 -9.95 -10.85 -3.25
CA LYS A 30 -10.04 -11.25 -4.67
C LYS A 30 -8.88 -12.16 -5.10
N LEU A 31 -7.64 -11.88 -4.70
CA LEU A 31 -6.45 -12.47 -5.31
C LEU A 31 -5.63 -13.37 -4.38
N ASN A 32 -5.83 -13.29 -3.08
CA ASN A 32 -5.01 -13.95 -2.06
C ASN A 32 -5.88 -14.59 -0.96
N LYS A 33 -7.07 -15.07 -1.31
CA LYS A 33 -8.10 -15.55 -0.35
C LYS A 33 -7.57 -16.66 0.57
N ASP A 34 -6.70 -17.51 0.05
CA ASP A 34 -6.04 -18.60 0.78
C ASP A 34 -5.11 -18.13 1.92
N LYS A 35 -4.60 -16.91 1.82
CA LYS A 35 -3.70 -16.27 2.81
C LYS A 35 -4.37 -15.17 3.61
N THR A 36 -5.68 -14.98 3.42
CA THR A 36 -6.42 -13.83 3.95
C THR A 36 -7.52 -14.29 4.90
N LYS A 37 -7.54 -13.71 6.10
CA LYS A 37 -8.66 -13.82 7.04
C LYS A 37 -9.32 -12.45 7.15
N ILE A 38 -10.65 -12.40 7.06
CA ILE A 38 -11.44 -11.19 7.29
C ILE A 38 -12.39 -11.43 8.45
N LEU A 39 -12.34 -10.55 9.43
CA LEU A 39 -13.25 -10.52 10.57
C LEU A 39 -14.16 -9.30 10.47
N LEU A 40 -15.42 -9.51 10.82
CA LEU A 40 -16.47 -8.49 10.82
C LEU A 40 -16.85 -8.15 12.26
N ALA A 41 -16.96 -6.87 12.57
CA ALA A 41 -17.71 -6.36 13.70
C ALA A 41 -19.09 -5.91 13.17
N ILE A 42 -20.16 -6.47 13.74
CA ILE A 42 -21.53 -6.31 13.25
C ILE A 42 -22.40 -5.79 14.40
N GLU A 43 -23.26 -4.85 14.09
CA GLU A 43 -24.31 -4.31 14.96
C GLU A 43 -25.58 -4.17 14.12
N ASP A 44 -26.70 -4.67 14.59
CA ASP A 44 -28.02 -4.59 13.92
C ASP A 44 -27.93 -4.94 12.40
N GLU A 45 -27.33 -6.11 12.08
CA GLU A 45 -27.12 -6.59 10.72
C GLU A 45 -26.26 -5.68 9.82
N THR A 46 -25.58 -4.69 10.42
CA THR A 46 -24.72 -3.73 9.72
C THR A 46 -23.24 -3.97 10.07
N ILE A 47 -22.36 -3.91 9.09
CA ILE A 47 -20.93 -3.95 9.32
C ILE A 47 -20.49 -2.59 9.88
N ILE A 48 -20.06 -2.57 11.16
CA ILE A 48 -19.51 -1.39 11.85
C ILE A 48 -17.98 -1.35 11.85
N GLY A 49 -17.35 -2.46 11.48
CA GLY A 49 -15.90 -2.54 11.32
C GLY A 49 -15.44 -3.83 10.65
N LEU A 50 -14.26 -3.75 10.07
CA LEU A 50 -13.58 -4.82 9.36
C LEU A 50 -12.13 -4.96 9.84
N MET A 51 -11.67 -6.20 9.99
CA MET A 51 -10.26 -6.51 10.13
C MET A 51 -9.85 -7.52 9.07
N LEU A 52 -8.78 -7.20 8.37
CA LEU A 52 -8.08 -8.11 7.46
C LEU A 52 -6.77 -8.53 8.10
N ILE A 53 -6.48 -9.82 8.08
CA ILE A 53 -5.17 -10.39 8.40
C ILE A 53 -4.66 -11.10 7.16
N TYR A 54 -3.57 -10.59 6.59
CA TYR A 54 -2.92 -11.19 5.42
C TYR A 54 -1.59 -11.82 5.81
N ASN A 55 -1.40 -13.07 5.36
CA ASN A 55 -0.17 -13.85 5.54
C ASN A 55 0.28 -13.93 7.01
N GLU A 56 -0.68 -14.01 7.94
CA GLU A 56 -0.46 -14.08 9.40
C GLU A 56 0.49 -12.99 9.94
N ARG A 57 0.49 -11.83 9.29
CA ARG A 57 1.41 -10.72 9.60
C ARG A 57 0.78 -9.34 9.44
N ASN A 58 0.21 -9.06 8.27
CA ASN A 58 -0.32 -7.73 7.96
C ASN A 58 -1.76 -7.62 8.44
N VAL A 59 -2.02 -6.64 9.30
CA VAL A 59 -3.32 -6.43 9.94
C VAL A 59 -3.85 -5.05 9.54
N HIS A 60 -4.98 -5.02 8.86
CA HIS A 60 -5.70 -3.79 8.53
C HIS A 60 -6.99 -3.75 9.34
N ILE A 61 -7.26 -2.65 10.04
CA ILE A 61 -8.52 -2.45 10.77
C ILE A 61 -9.19 -1.18 10.25
N ARG A 62 -10.50 -1.26 10.01
CA ARG A 62 -11.36 -0.14 9.57
C ARG A 62 -12.66 -0.17 10.36
N GLY A 63 -13.32 0.97 10.51
CA GLY A 63 -14.61 1.10 11.18
C GLY A 63 -14.58 2.06 12.36
N SER A 64 -15.58 1.97 13.26
CA SER A 64 -15.65 2.79 14.48
C SER A 64 -14.57 2.42 15.49
N SER A 65 -14.31 3.30 16.47
CA SER A 65 -13.35 3.03 17.54
C SER A 65 -13.77 1.84 18.41
N GLU A 66 -15.07 1.63 18.59
CA GLU A 66 -15.65 0.50 19.31
C GLU A 66 -15.39 -0.79 18.55
N ALA A 67 -15.68 -0.79 17.25
CA ALA A 67 -15.39 -1.92 16.37
C ALA A 67 -13.90 -2.25 16.33
N ALA A 68 -13.03 -1.23 16.26
CA ALA A 68 -11.58 -1.42 16.26
C ALA A 68 -11.08 -2.06 17.57
N LYS A 69 -11.64 -1.69 18.73
CA LYS A 69 -11.32 -2.33 20.03
C LYS A 69 -11.74 -3.80 20.05
N LEU A 70 -12.96 -4.11 19.59
CA LEU A 70 -13.45 -5.48 19.52
C LEU A 70 -12.58 -6.34 18.59
N LEU A 71 -12.30 -5.86 17.38
CA LEU A 71 -11.49 -6.56 16.40
C LEU A 71 -10.04 -6.75 16.88
N MET A 72 -9.48 -5.76 17.57
CA MET A 72 -8.12 -5.83 18.11
C MET A 72 -7.96 -6.93 19.17
N ASN A 73 -9.02 -7.30 19.91
CA ASN A 73 -8.99 -8.42 20.84
C ASN A 73 -8.79 -9.78 20.13
N GLU A 74 -9.27 -9.90 18.89
CA GLU A 74 -9.15 -11.11 18.07
C GLU A 74 -7.76 -11.27 17.41
N VAL A 75 -6.89 -10.27 17.50
CA VAL A 75 -5.52 -10.38 16.96
C VAL A 75 -4.68 -11.23 17.89
N ASP A 76 -4.29 -12.42 17.43
CA ASP A 76 -3.46 -13.37 18.16
C ASP A 76 -2.13 -13.63 17.42
N LEU A 77 -1.39 -12.58 17.14
CA LEU A 77 -0.08 -12.63 16.50
C LEU A 77 0.98 -12.14 17.48
N GLU A 78 2.13 -12.84 17.55
CA GLU A 78 3.26 -12.40 18.35
C GLU A 78 3.88 -11.13 17.75
N LYS A 79 4.04 -11.11 16.43
CA LYS A 79 4.56 -9.96 15.67
C LYS A 79 3.57 -9.60 14.57
N ALA A 80 3.27 -8.32 14.41
CA ALA A 80 2.35 -7.85 13.38
C ALA A 80 2.75 -6.49 12.80
N GLU A 81 2.26 -6.25 11.59
CA GLU A 81 2.35 -4.97 10.89
C GLU A 81 0.93 -4.43 10.71
N PHE A 82 0.63 -3.36 11.42
CA PHE A 82 -0.70 -2.75 11.41
C PHE A 82 -0.77 -1.58 10.45
N GLN A 83 -1.88 -1.48 9.72
CA GLN A 83 -2.31 -0.26 9.06
C GLN A 83 -3.73 0.06 9.54
N VAL A 84 -3.85 1.08 10.37
CA VAL A 84 -5.12 1.52 10.96
C VAL A 84 -5.32 3.01 10.72
N PRO A 85 -6.57 3.52 10.65
CA PRO A 85 -6.82 4.96 10.74
C PRO A 85 -6.06 5.57 11.91
N ILE A 86 -5.55 6.79 11.74
CA ILE A 86 -4.66 7.42 12.75
C ILE A 86 -5.34 7.51 14.13
N GLU A 87 -6.66 7.69 14.16
CA GLU A 87 -7.47 7.72 15.39
C GLU A 87 -7.49 6.39 16.16
N HIS A 88 -7.09 5.28 15.52
CA HIS A 88 -7.02 3.95 16.13
C HIS A 88 -5.61 3.55 16.59
N GLU A 89 -4.61 4.41 16.38
CA GLU A 89 -3.22 4.16 16.78
C GLU A 89 -3.12 3.72 18.25
N ALA A 90 -3.75 4.47 19.15
CA ALA A 90 -3.72 4.19 20.57
C ALA A 90 -4.30 2.82 20.97
N ILE A 91 -5.22 2.28 20.18
CA ILE A 91 -5.81 0.95 20.39
C ILE A 91 -4.75 -0.13 20.14
N VAL A 92 -3.97 0.02 19.06
CA VAL A 92 -2.87 -0.91 18.73
C VAL A 92 -1.78 -0.86 19.78
N LEU A 93 -1.35 0.34 20.19
CA LEU A 93 -0.24 0.55 21.13
C LEU A 93 -0.54 0.04 22.55
N LYS A 94 -1.79 -0.21 22.93
CA LYS A 94 -2.15 -0.88 24.18
C LYS A 94 -1.78 -2.36 24.20
N LYS A 95 -1.74 -3.02 23.04
CA LYS A 95 -1.51 -4.47 22.92
C LYS A 95 -0.15 -4.81 22.30
N TYR A 96 0.44 -3.88 21.54
CA TYR A 96 1.69 -4.07 20.81
C TYR A 96 2.71 -2.99 21.14
N LYS A 97 3.94 -3.41 21.50
CA LYS A 97 5.09 -2.52 21.63
C LYS A 97 5.67 -2.26 20.24
N PRO A 98 5.70 -1.01 19.76
CA PRO A 98 6.19 -0.72 18.41
C PRO A 98 7.71 -0.87 18.32
N SER A 99 8.18 -1.50 17.25
CA SER A 99 9.58 -1.42 16.79
C SER A 99 9.74 -0.29 15.77
N THR A 100 8.73 -0.06 14.93
CA THR A 100 8.65 1.10 14.03
C THR A 100 7.23 1.65 14.01
N LYS A 101 7.11 2.97 13.84
CA LYS A 101 5.82 3.65 13.71
C LYS A 101 5.96 4.81 12.73
N HIS A 102 5.07 4.85 11.73
CA HIS A 102 5.00 5.90 10.73
C HIS A 102 3.57 6.38 10.56
N GLU A 103 3.42 7.64 10.26
CA GLU A 103 2.17 8.20 9.75
C GLU A 103 2.22 8.23 8.22
N MET A 104 1.20 7.69 7.58
CA MET A 104 1.11 7.60 6.12
C MET A 104 -0.17 8.25 5.61
N ILE A 105 -0.02 9.07 4.59
CA ILE A 105 -1.15 9.65 3.88
C ILE A 105 -1.45 8.74 2.67
N LEU A 106 -2.68 8.22 2.60
CA LEU A 106 -3.24 7.70 1.37
C LEU A 106 -3.64 8.88 0.49
N MET A 107 -3.11 8.92 -0.71
CA MET A 107 -3.50 9.88 -1.73
C MET A 107 -4.18 9.15 -2.89
N THR A 108 -5.16 9.80 -3.53
CA THR A 108 -5.97 9.24 -4.61
C THR A 108 -5.92 10.14 -5.85
N LEU A 109 -6.05 9.52 -7.02
CA LEU A 109 -6.19 10.22 -8.29
C LEU A 109 -7.26 9.51 -9.14
N GLN A 110 -8.29 10.25 -9.54
CA GLN A 110 -9.34 9.77 -10.44
C GLN A 110 -8.93 10.00 -11.89
N ARG A 111 -9.29 9.09 -12.81
CA ARG A 111 -9.08 9.30 -14.26
C ARG A 111 -9.65 10.65 -14.69
N GLY A 112 -8.85 11.42 -15.41
CA GLY A 112 -9.17 12.77 -15.84
C GLY A 112 -8.62 13.88 -14.95
N ASP A 113 -8.15 13.55 -13.72
CA ASP A 113 -7.48 14.51 -12.82
C ASP A 113 -5.94 14.50 -12.99
N GLU A 114 -5.40 13.61 -13.84
CA GLU A 114 -3.96 13.45 -14.01
C GLU A 114 -3.31 14.64 -14.74
N ASN A 115 -2.18 15.10 -14.20
CA ASN A 115 -1.27 16.06 -14.81
C ASN A 115 0.07 15.38 -15.09
N LEU A 116 0.23 14.83 -16.30
CA LEU A 116 1.37 14.01 -16.64
C LEU A 116 2.62 14.84 -16.94
N HIS A 117 3.76 14.48 -16.33
CA HIS A 117 5.06 15.13 -16.43
C HIS A 117 6.16 14.16 -16.93
N ILE A 118 5.93 13.46 -18.05
CA ILE A 118 6.92 12.54 -18.63
C ILE A 118 7.95 13.36 -19.41
N ARG A 119 9.14 13.58 -18.83
CA ARG A 119 10.23 14.37 -19.42
C ARG A 119 11.50 13.55 -19.70
N HIS A 120 11.51 12.30 -19.27
CA HIS A 120 12.65 11.39 -19.39
C HIS A 120 12.20 10.12 -20.08
N LEU A 121 13.16 9.41 -20.70
CA LEU A 121 12.92 8.09 -21.25
C LEU A 121 12.54 7.13 -20.11
N ILE A 122 11.38 6.50 -20.23
CA ILE A 122 10.89 5.53 -19.26
C ILE A 122 11.00 4.14 -19.90
N GLU A 123 11.62 3.24 -19.17
CA GLU A 123 11.76 1.84 -19.57
C GLU A 123 10.90 0.92 -18.70
N LYS A 124 10.35 -0.12 -19.31
CA LYS A 124 9.77 -1.24 -18.58
C LYS A 124 10.90 -2.13 -18.13
N LEU A 125 11.06 -2.24 -16.81
CA LEU A 125 12.11 -3.05 -16.20
C LEU A 125 11.64 -4.50 -16.04
N GLY A 126 12.54 -5.43 -16.31
CA GLY A 126 12.28 -6.86 -16.33
C GLY A 126 13.15 -7.65 -15.36
N SER A 127 13.24 -8.95 -15.61
CA SER A 127 14.03 -9.88 -14.78
C SER A 127 15.53 -9.61 -14.84
N SER A 128 16.03 -8.99 -15.92
CA SER A 128 17.44 -8.58 -16.08
C SER A 128 17.85 -7.52 -15.07
N GLU A 129 16.93 -6.59 -14.73
CA GLU A 129 17.18 -5.50 -13.79
C GLU A 129 16.83 -5.89 -12.34
N ALA A 130 16.39 -7.11 -12.06
CA ALA A 130 15.85 -7.50 -10.76
C ALA A 130 16.82 -7.29 -9.58
N GLU A 131 18.12 -7.60 -9.77
CA GLU A 131 19.14 -7.37 -8.74
C GLU A 131 19.35 -5.86 -8.52
N GLU A 132 19.45 -5.10 -9.59
CA GLU A 132 19.67 -3.66 -9.50
C GLU A 132 18.48 -2.91 -8.88
N ILE A 133 17.25 -3.37 -9.15
CA ILE A 133 16.04 -2.89 -8.46
C ILE A 133 16.10 -3.22 -6.97
N ALA A 134 16.51 -4.44 -6.61
CA ALA A 134 16.61 -4.86 -5.22
C ALA A 134 17.67 -4.04 -4.48
N ASP A 135 18.83 -3.81 -5.07
CA ASP A 135 19.90 -2.98 -4.52
C ASP A 135 19.41 -1.54 -4.28
N LEU A 136 18.74 -0.92 -5.27
CA LEU A 136 18.20 0.42 -5.14
C LEU A 136 17.17 0.52 -4.02
N LEU A 137 16.27 -0.46 -3.88
CA LEU A 137 15.29 -0.50 -2.81
C LEU A 137 15.94 -0.71 -1.44
N GLY A 138 16.95 -1.57 -1.34
CA GLY A 138 17.70 -1.81 -0.11
C GLY A 138 18.49 -0.59 0.36
N GLU A 139 19.10 0.15 -0.58
CA GLU A 139 19.81 1.40 -0.28
C GLU A 139 18.88 2.49 0.27
N GLU A 140 17.66 2.59 -0.26
CA GLU A 140 16.76 3.72 0.00
C GLU A 140 15.68 3.40 1.05
N PHE A 141 15.40 2.13 1.30
CA PHE A 141 14.39 1.64 2.23
C PHE A 141 14.88 0.52 3.17
N PRO A 142 16.01 0.70 3.87
CA PRO A 142 16.62 -0.37 4.68
C PRO A 142 15.70 -0.87 5.81
N GLU A 143 14.84 -0.02 6.36
CA GLU A 143 13.89 -0.37 7.43
C GLU A 143 12.67 -1.16 6.94
N TRP A 144 12.40 -1.21 5.63
CA TRP A 144 11.21 -1.88 5.09
C TRP A 144 11.39 -3.36 4.82
N GLY A 145 12.57 -3.90 5.11
CA GLY A 145 12.90 -5.30 5.01
C GLY A 145 13.96 -5.60 3.96
N GLU A 146 14.19 -6.87 3.74
CA GLU A 146 15.18 -7.35 2.77
C GLU A 146 14.58 -7.36 1.36
N PHE A 147 15.26 -6.71 0.43
CA PHE A 147 14.96 -6.76 -0.99
C PHE A 147 16.00 -7.65 -1.69
N THR A 148 15.53 -8.63 -2.44
CA THR A 148 16.38 -9.53 -3.24
C THR A 148 15.88 -9.61 -4.67
N GLY A 149 16.76 -9.87 -5.62
CA GLY A 149 16.37 -10.04 -7.03
C GLY A 149 15.32 -11.12 -7.23
N ASP A 150 15.35 -12.20 -6.44
CA ASP A 150 14.34 -13.26 -6.50
C ASP A 150 12.95 -12.77 -6.09
N ARG A 151 12.85 -11.96 -5.05
CA ARG A 151 11.57 -11.31 -4.66
C ARG A 151 11.07 -10.35 -5.74
N ILE A 152 11.97 -9.63 -6.41
CA ILE A 152 11.58 -8.77 -7.55
C ILE A 152 11.09 -9.63 -8.72
N ARG A 153 11.79 -10.73 -9.08
CA ARG A 153 11.34 -11.67 -10.12
C ARG A 153 9.99 -12.30 -9.81
N GLU A 154 9.74 -12.64 -8.53
CA GLU A 154 8.43 -13.13 -8.08
C GLU A 154 7.33 -12.08 -8.27
N ARG A 155 7.60 -10.82 -7.95
CA ARG A 155 6.64 -9.73 -8.17
C ARG A 155 6.34 -9.53 -9.67
N LEU A 156 7.36 -9.58 -10.52
CA LEU A 156 7.20 -9.53 -11.98
C LEU A 156 6.33 -10.68 -12.50
N LYS A 157 6.56 -11.92 -12.03
CA LYS A 157 5.72 -13.09 -12.36
C LYS A 157 4.28 -12.93 -11.91
N ASN A 158 4.04 -12.20 -10.81
CA ASN A 158 2.72 -11.86 -10.28
C ASN A 158 2.12 -10.58 -10.90
N ASN A 159 2.54 -10.23 -12.14
CA ASN A 159 2.05 -9.10 -12.92
C ASN A 159 2.21 -7.73 -12.24
N VAL A 160 3.25 -7.56 -11.42
CA VAL A 160 3.64 -6.22 -10.97
C VAL A 160 4.48 -5.58 -12.05
N LEU A 161 4.00 -4.46 -12.59
CA LEU A 161 4.72 -3.63 -13.55
C LEU A 161 5.77 -2.80 -12.81
N PHE A 162 7.02 -2.85 -13.27
CA PHE A 162 8.07 -1.93 -12.86
C PHE A 162 8.41 -1.01 -14.04
N LEU A 163 8.34 0.28 -13.81
CA LEU A 163 8.84 1.31 -14.72
C LEU A 163 9.98 2.06 -14.08
N GLY A 164 10.95 2.46 -14.89
CA GLY A 164 12.11 3.18 -14.38
C GLY A 164 12.84 4.01 -15.41
N ILE A 165 13.87 4.68 -14.95
CA ILE A 165 14.78 5.50 -15.74
C ILE A 165 16.19 4.94 -15.53
N LYS A 166 16.92 4.79 -16.61
CA LYS A 166 18.36 4.47 -16.62
C LYS A 166 19.17 5.70 -17.03
N GLU A 167 20.31 5.85 -16.39
CA GLU A 167 21.38 6.79 -16.75
C GLU A 167 22.68 5.98 -16.83
N ASP A 168 23.38 6.04 -17.94
CA ASP A 168 24.59 5.25 -18.19
C ASP A 168 24.40 3.75 -17.86
N GLU A 169 23.32 3.15 -18.39
CA GLU A 169 22.88 1.77 -18.19
C GLU A 169 22.50 1.41 -16.75
N LYS A 170 22.53 2.36 -15.82
CA LYS A 170 22.21 2.17 -14.42
C LYS A 170 20.78 2.60 -14.10
N VAL A 171 20.02 1.77 -13.40
CA VAL A 171 18.68 2.11 -12.89
C VAL A 171 18.81 3.17 -11.79
N VAL A 172 18.27 4.36 -12.03
CA VAL A 172 18.39 5.51 -11.12
C VAL A 172 17.06 5.93 -10.50
N SER A 173 15.94 5.59 -11.12
CA SER A 173 14.61 5.84 -10.58
C SER A 173 13.67 4.73 -10.99
N ILE A 174 12.83 4.30 -10.05
CA ILE A 174 11.80 3.27 -10.30
C ILE A 174 10.49 3.63 -9.62
N GLY A 175 9.45 2.98 -10.07
CA GLY A 175 8.18 2.83 -9.38
C GLY A 175 7.49 1.57 -9.89
N ASN A 176 6.54 1.05 -9.14
CA ASN A 176 5.81 -0.13 -9.55
C ASN A 176 4.30 -0.02 -9.26
N SER A 177 3.53 -0.84 -9.94
CA SER A 177 2.10 -1.04 -9.67
C SER A 177 1.64 -2.40 -10.18
N ARG A 178 0.64 -2.98 -9.53
CA ARG A 178 -0.20 -4.01 -10.14
C ARG A 178 -1.44 -3.32 -10.68
N ILE A 179 -1.66 -3.43 -11.99
CA ILE A 179 -2.82 -2.81 -12.64
C ILE A 179 -4.04 -3.71 -12.43
N LEU A 180 -5.08 -3.17 -11.83
CA LEU A 180 -6.31 -3.86 -11.46
C LEU A 180 -7.53 -3.04 -11.91
N ASP A 181 -8.64 -3.73 -12.12
CA ASP A 181 -9.89 -3.14 -12.63
C ASP A 181 -10.57 -2.15 -11.68
N PHE A 182 -10.48 -2.37 -10.39
CA PHE A 182 -11.18 -1.57 -9.37
C PHE A 182 -10.38 -0.37 -8.85
N ALA A 183 -9.07 -0.51 -8.71
CA ALA A 183 -8.10 0.54 -8.37
C ALA A 183 -6.69 -0.03 -8.47
N SER A 184 -5.70 0.82 -8.74
CA SER A 184 -4.29 0.41 -8.78
C SER A 184 -3.44 1.23 -7.83
N ASN A 185 -2.67 0.56 -6.96
CA ASN A 185 -1.80 1.24 -6.00
C ASN A 185 -0.37 1.31 -6.55
N ILE A 186 0.17 2.54 -6.64
CA ILE A 186 1.58 2.78 -6.95
C ILE A 186 2.39 2.53 -5.68
N GLY A 187 3.42 1.71 -5.80
CA GLY A 187 4.32 1.39 -4.70
C GLY A 187 5.79 1.63 -5.06
N MET A 188 6.61 1.72 -4.01
CA MET A 188 8.08 1.75 -4.12
C MET A 188 8.61 2.78 -5.12
N VAL A 189 8.09 4.00 -5.10
CA VAL A 189 8.66 5.10 -5.90
C VAL A 189 9.94 5.56 -5.25
N VAL A 190 11.06 5.38 -5.95
CA VAL A 190 12.37 5.75 -5.44
C VAL A 190 13.26 6.34 -6.53
N THR A 191 14.10 7.30 -6.14
CA THR A 191 15.17 7.86 -6.99
C THR A 191 16.46 7.88 -6.18
N ARG A 192 17.53 7.29 -6.74
CA ARG A 192 18.87 7.28 -6.14
C ARG A 192 19.27 8.67 -5.68
N LYS A 193 19.85 8.76 -4.49
CA LYS A 193 20.19 10.02 -3.82
C LYS A 193 20.95 11.02 -4.73
N GLY A 194 21.93 10.55 -5.48
CA GLY A 194 22.73 11.40 -6.41
C GLY A 194 21.96 11.89 -7.66
N TYR A 195 20.75 11.37 -7.90
CA TYR A 195 19.93 11.68 -9.07
C TYR A 195 18.64 12.43 -8.74
N ARG A 196 18.41 12.78 -7.47
CA ARG A 196 17.23 13.53 -7.02
C ARG A 196 17.24 14.98 -7.53
N GLY A 197 16.08 15.63 -7.54
CA GLY A 197 15.90 17.00 -7.98
C GLY A 197 15.83 17.20 -9.51
N ARG A 198 15.99 16.11 -10.32
CA ARG A 198 15.97 16.15 -11.79
C ARG A 198 14.59 15.87 -12.40
N GLY A 199 13.55 15.63 -11.60
CA GLY A 199 12.20 15.34 -12.08
C GLY A 199 11.94 13.85 -12.41
N PHE A 200 12.86 12.94 -12.09
CA PHE A 200 12.75 11.51 -12.39
C PHE A 200 11.54 10.87 -11.73
N ALA A 201 11.31 11.11 -10.43
CA ALA A 201 10.13 10.58 -9.74
C ALA A 201 8.82 11.04 -10.38
N ALA A 202 8.70 12.31 -10.76
CA ALA A 202 7.51 12.82 -11.43
C ALA A 202 7.29 12.15 -12.80
N SER A 203 8.35 11.91 -13.57
CA SER A 203 8.27 11.19 -14.86
C SER A 203 7.89 9.74 -14.68
N THR A 204 8.48 9.04 -13.70
CA THR A 204 8.17 7.63 -13.40
C THR A 204 6.73 7.45 -12.93
N VAL A 205 6.26 8.30 -11.99
CA VAL A 205 4.86 8.26 -11.50
C VAL A 205 3.88 8.59 -12.63
N SER A 206 4.18 9.60 -13.46
CA SER A 206 3.33 9.94 -14.60
C SER A 206 3.24 8.82 -15.63
N ALA A 207 4.33 8.09 -15.88
CA ALA A 207 4.32 6.94 -16.76
C ALA A 207 3.50 5.78 -16.17
N LEU A 208 3.62 5.51 -14.87
CA LEU A 208 2.78 4.52 -14.19
C LEU A 208 1.30 4.91 -14.25
N LEU A 209 0.96 6.19 -14.02
CA LEU A 209 -0.43 6.67 -14.15
C LEU A 209 -0.98 6.44 -15.54
N LYS A 210 -0.18 6.70 -16.59
CA LYS A 210 -0.59 6.45 -17.97
C LYS A 210 -0.97 5.00 -18.21
N GLU A 211 -0.21 4.05 -17.66
CA GLU A 211 -0.51 2.62 -17.75
C GLU A 211 -1.72 2.23 -16.88
N ILE A 212 -1.76 2.70 -15.65
CA ILE A 212 -2.85 2.42 -14.70
C ILE A 212 -4.20 2.86 -15.27
N LEU A 213 -4.28 4.11 -15.75
CA LEU A 213 -5.54 4.71 -16.17
C LEU A 213 -6.08 4.17 -17.50
N GLN A 214 -5.37 3.25 -18.16
CA GLN A 214 -5.93 2.46 -19.25
C GLN A 214 -6.85 1.33 -18.76
N GLY A 215 -6.57 0.77 -17.58
CA GLY A 215 -7.30 -0.38 -17.02
C GLY A 215 -8.04 -0.11 -15.71
N SER A 216 -7.84 1.06 -15.10
CA SER A 216 -8.40 1.43 -13.80
C SER A 216 -8.90 2.87 -13.82
N GLU A 217 -10.01 3.15 -13.14
CA GLU A 217 -10.51 4.53 -12.98
C GLU A 217 -9.80 5.28 -11.83
N LEU A 218 -9.10 4.55 -10.97
CA LEU A 218 -8.58 5.07 -9.71
C LEU A 218 -7.15 4.61 -9.48
N ALA A 219 -6.25 5.58 -9.29
CA ALA A 219 -4.89 5.36 -8.81
C ALA A 219 -4.76 5.75 -7.34
N LEU A 220 -4.02 4.95 -6.60
CA LEU A 220 -3.73 5.12 -5.18
C LEU A 220 -2.22 5.20 -4.96
N ILE A 221 -1.80 5.94 -3.93
CA ILE A 221 -0.42 5.95 -3.47
C ILE A 221 -0.38 6.24 -1.97
N HIS A 222 0.51 5.54 -1.25
CA HIS A 222 0.77 5.81 0.16
C HIS A 222 2.11 6.54 0.29
N VAL A 223 2.13 7.58 1.11
CA VAL A 223 3.33 8.38 1.35
C VAL A 223 3.49 8.68 2.84
N LEU A 224 4.72 8.66 3.33
CA LEU A 224 5.03 9.11 4.69
C LEU A 224 4.65 10.58 4.85
N SER A 225 3.97 10.95 5.94
CA SER A 225 3.51 12.32 6.19
C SER A 225 4.67 13.32 6.36
N ASP A 226 5.85 12.81 6.73
CA ASP A 226 7.09 13.56 6.89
C ASP A 226 7.98 13.57 5.62
N ASN A 227 7.44 13.13 4.46
CA ASN A 227 8.13 13.19 3.17
C ASN A 227 7.53 14.27 2.23
N PRO A 228 7.79 15.58 2.49
CA PRO A 228 7.21 16.66 1.70
C PRO A 228 7.64 16.64 0.24
N SER A 229 8.81 16.08 -0.08
CA SER A 229 9.29 15.94 -1.46
C SER A 229 8.42 15.00 -2.27
N ALA A 230 8.08 13.83 -1.74
CA ALA A 230 7.20 12.87 -2.40
C ALA A 230 5.76 13.41 -2.49
N ILE A 231 5.24 14.01 -1.40
CA ILE A 231 3.91 14.65 -1.38
C ILE A 231 3.82 15.71 -2.48
N HIS A 232 4.86 16.57 -2.63
CA HIS A 232 4.91 17.57 -3.68
C HIS A 232 4.85 16.94 -5.09
N VAL A 233 5.62 15.88 -5.34
CA VAL A 233 5.61 15.17 -6.62
C VAL A 233 4.21 14.61 -6.91
N TYR A 234 3.58 13.94 -5.94
CA TYR A 234 2.27 13.31 -6.14
C TYR A 234 1.16 14.34 -6.34
N THR A 235 1.16 15.43 -5.56
CA THR A 235 0.22 16.54 -5.74
C THR A 235 0.38 17.18 -7.12
N LYS A 236 1.63 17.36 -7.58
CA LYS A 236 1.92 17.93 -8.90
C LYS A 236 1.37 17.10 -10.04
N VAL A 237 1.37 15.78 -9.93
CA VAL A 237 0.82 14.88 -10.97
C VAL A 237 -0.68 14.63 -10.82
N GLY A 238 -1.35 15.25 -9.83
CA GLY A 238 -2.80 15.25 -9.69
C GLY A 238 -3.36 14.48 -8.49
N PHE A 239 -2.54 13.80 -7.69
CA PHE A 239 -3.03 13.12 -6.48
C PHE A 239 -3.53 14.12 -5.43
N LYS A 240 -4.59 13.75 -4.74
CA LYS A 240 -5.20 14.50 -3.62
C LYS A 240 -5.12 13.67 -2.34
N PRO A 241 -4.80 14.27 -1.18
CA PRO A 241 -4.87 13.56 0.11
C PRO A 241 -6.29 13.02 0.34
N TYR A 242 -6.37 11.76 0.82
CA TYR A 242 -7.64 11.10 1.08
C TYR A 242 -7.84 10.75 2.55
N LYS A 243 -6.89 9.99 3.13
CA LYS A 243 -6.97 9.54 4.53
C LYS A 243 -5.58 9.32 5.11
N THR A 244 -5.47 9.51 6.44
CA THR A 244 -4.22 9.27 7.16
C THR A 244 -4.31 7.99 7.98
N TYR A 245 -3.22 7.20 7.93
CA TYR A 245 -3.10 5.93 8.63
C TYR A 245 -1.85 5.89 9.50
N ALA A 246 -1.96 5.23 10.65
CA ALA A 246 -0.81 4.77 11.39
C ALA A 246 -0.34 3.42 10.80
N PHE A 247 0.94 3.33 10.44
CA PHE A 247 1.63 2.09 10.12
C PHE A 247 2.53 1.72 11.30
N ILE A 248 2.29 0.55 11.91
CA ILE A 248 2.96 0.15 13.15
C ILE A 248 3.47 -1.28 12.98
N ARG A 249 4.78 -1.48 13.08
CA ARG A 249 5.35 -2.81 13.31
C ARG A 249 5.55 -2.99 14.80
N GLY A 250 5.13 -4.11 15.34
CA GLY A 250 5.26 -4.34 16.76
C GLY A 250 5.21 -5.80 17.18
N GLU A 251 5.62 -6.02 18.41
CA GLU A 251 5.54 -7.29 19.10
C GLU A 251 4.49 -7.20 20.20
N ARG A 252 3.71 -8.28 20.39
CA ARG A 252 2.67 -8.32 21.41
C ARG A 252 3.28 -8.12 22.81
N ILE A 253 2.66 -7.25 23.59
CA ILE A 253 3.02 -7.06 25.01
C ILE A 253 2.55 -8.32 25.76
N VAL A 254 3.49 -9.03 26.37
CA VAL A 254 3.19 -10.16 27.28
C VAL A 254 3.03 -9.55 28.66
N GLU A 255 1.80 -9.59 29.20
CA GLU A 255 1.58 -9.26 30.61
C GLU A 255 2.33 -10.31 31.46
N LYS A 256 3.18 -9.81 32.38
CA LYS A 256 3.95 -10.64 33.31
C LYS A 256 3.08 -11.05 34.49
#